data_f1cbfd2ae05fe1763ddd6a4782aa0abb
#
_entry.id   f1cbfd2ae05fe1763ddd6a4782aa0abb
#
_cell.length_a   1.000
_cell.length_b   1.000
_cell.length_c   1.000
_cell.angle_alpha   90.00
_cell.angle_beta   90.00
_cell.angle_gamma   90.00
#
_symmetry.space_group_name_H-M   'P 1'
#
loop_
_entity.id
_entity.type
_entity.pdbx_description
1 polymer ?
#
loop_
_entity_poly.entity_id
_entity_poly.type
_entity_poly.pdbx_seq_one_letter_code
_entity_poly.pdbx_strand_id
1 'polypeptide(L)'
;MNIIICGAGKVGFSISKQLSAQGHSVTVIDQSSEDIKKINDTQDVKGIVGRASLPSVLENAGAEKADMVIAVTRNDETNMIVCQLASSLFNVPKKIARIRTKDFLEGKWGKLYNKSNIPIDVIISPELEVAKSLYRRLEAPGA
;
A
#
# COMPACT_ATOMS: atom_id res chain seq x y z
N MET A 1 14.21 -1.90 -1.50
CA MET A 1 13.07 -2.58 -2.12
C MET A 1 12.33 -1.63 -3.05
N ASN A 2 11.61 -2.19 -4.00
CA ASN A 2 10.68 -1.44 -4.84
C ASN A 2 9.30 -1.51 -4.22
N ILE A 3 8.78 -0.38 -3.79
CA ILE A 3 7.53 -0.30 -3.02
C ILE A 3 6.53 0.61 -3.74
N ILE A 4 5.30 0.14 -3.89
CA ILE A 4 4.19 0.94 -4.41
C ILE A 4 3.24 1.26 -3.26
N ILE A 5 2.93 2.54 -3.09
CA ILE A 5 1.97 3.00 -2.09
C ILE A 5 0.76 3.56 -2.81
N CYS A 6 -0.41 3.02 -2.51
CA CYS A 6 -1.69 3.48 -3.06
C CYS A 6 -2.40 4.31 -2.01
N GLY A 7 -2.50 5.61 -2.26
CA GLY A 7 -3.02 6.58 -1.33
C GLY A 7 -1.97 7.61 -0.94
N ALA A 8 -2.22 8.88 -1.25
CA ALA A 8 -1.31 9.99 -0.99
C ALA A 8 -1.88 10.95 0.07
N GLY A 9 -2.86 10.51 0.82
CA GLY A 9 -3.38 11.27 1.95
C GLY A 9 -2.41 11.24 3.11
N LYS A 10 -2.89 11.59 4.28
CA LYS A 10 -2.05 11.73 5.47
C LYS A 10 -1.22 10.49 5.79
N VAL A 11 -1.83 9.31 5.71
CA VAL A 11 -1.15 8.04 6.03
C VAL A 11 -0.13 7.70 4.95
N GLY A 12 -0.53 7.76 3.68
CA GLY A 12 0.39 7.47 2.57
C GLY A 12 1.56 8.43 2.51
N PHE A 13 1.31 9.71 2.78
CA PHE A 13 2.37 10.73 2.86
C PHE A 13 3.41 10.37 3.93
N SER A 14 2.93 9.98 5.11
CA SER A 14 3.82 9.61 6.23
C SER A 14 4.64 8.36 5.93
N ILE A 15 4.01 7.34 5.38
CA ILE A 15 4.69 6.08 5.06
C ILE A 15 5.73 6.30 3.94
N SER A 16 5.35 7.01 2.88
CA SER A 16 6.26 7.24 1.75
C SER A 16 7.49 8.06 2.18
N LYS A 17 7.28 9.04 3.04
CA LYS A 17 8.37 9.86 3.57
C LYS A 17 9.38 9.00 4.34
N GLN A 18 8.88 8.12 5.19
CA GLN A 18 9.73 7.27 5.99
C GLN A 18 10.48 6.24 5.14
N LEU A 19 9.80 5.59 4.21
CA LEU A 19 10.42 4.55 3.39
C LEU A 19 11.42 5.11 2.38
N SER A 20 11.11 6.26 1.77
CA SER A 20 12.05 6.90 0.85
C SER A 20 13.30 7.38 1.57
N ALA A 21 13.15 7.88 2.81
CA ALA A 21 14.29 8.29 3.62
C ALA A 21 15.21 7.13 4.00
N GLN A 22 14.69 5.91 4.00
CA GLN A 22 15.46 4.69 4.26
C GLN A 22 16.11 4.10 3.00
N GLY A 23 16.02 4.77 1.88
CA GLY A 23 16.66 4.35 0.64
C GLY A 23 15.84 3.40 -0.23
N HIS A 24 14.57 3.17 0.08
CA HIS A 24 13.71 2.36 -0.78
C HIS A 24 13.26 3.16 -2.00
N SER A 25 13.05 2.47 -3.12
CA SER A 25 12.49 3.05 -4.33
C SER A 25 10.97 3.04 -4.19
N VAL A 26 10.39 4.22 -4.00
CA VAL A 26 8.97 4.37 -3.68
C VAL A 26 8.21 5.05 -4.81
N THR A 27 7.09 4.44 -5.20
CA THR A 27 6.14 5.02 -6.15
C THR A 27 4.81 5.20 -5.42
N VAL A 28 4.21 6.39 -5.51
CA VAL A 28 2.94 6.69 -4.86
C VAL A 28 1.86 6.96 -5.90
N ILE A 29 0.72 6.33 -5.77
CA ILE A 29 -0.43 6.50 -6.67
C ILE A 29 -1.58 7.13 -5.91
N ASP A 30 -2.21 8.15 -6.48
CA ASP A 30 -3.43 8.74 -5.95
C ASP A 30 -4.19 9.44 -7.06
N GLN A 31 -5.49 9.55 -6.94
CA GLN A 31 -6.32 10.28 -7.91
C GLN A 31 -6.18 11.79 -7.77
N SER A 32 -5.76 12.26 -6.60
CA SER A 32 -5.59 13.68 -6.33
C SER A 32 -4.26 14.20 -6.88
N SER A 33 -4.34 15.00 -7.94
CA SER A 33 -3.14 15.63 -8.51
C SER A 33 -2.47 16.57 -7.51
N GLU A 34 -3.26 17.20 -6.65
CA GLU A 34 -2.76 18.09 -5.60
C GLU A 34 -1.91 17.33 -4.58
N ASP A 35 -2.42 16.19 -4.11
CA ASP A 35 -1.70 15.36 -3.15
C ASP A 35 -0.43 14.77 -3.76
N ILE A 36 -0.48 14.34 -5.01
CA ILE A 36 0.69 13.82 -5.72
C ILE A 36 1.74 14.91 -5.90
N LYS A 37 1.32 16.11 -6.26
CA LYS A 37 2.25 17.24 -6.37
C LYS A 37 2.95 17.52 -5.05
N LYS A 38 2.21 17.52 -3.96
CA LYS A 38 2.76 17.76 -2.63
C LYS A 38 3.82 16.71 -2.27
N ILE A 39 3.57 15.46 -2.57
CA ILE A 39 4.52 14.38 -2.33
C ILE A 39 5.76 14.54 -3.21
N ASN A 40 5.58 14.79 -4.50
CA ASN A 40 6.70 14.98 -5.43
C ASN A 40 7.59 16.17 -5.05
N ASP A 41 6.98 17.23 -4.53
CA ASP A 41 7.72 18.45 -4.17
C ASP A 41 8.53 18.30 -2.87
N THR A 42 8.17 17.33 -2.02
CA THR A 42 8.72 17.22 -0.66
C THR A 42 9.45 15.92 -0.37
N GLN A 43 9.36 14.94 -1.26
CA GLN A 43 9.95 13.61 -1.02
C GLN A 43 10.64 13.09 -2.28
N ASP A 44 11.60 12.20 -2.10
CA ASP A 44 12.27 11.51 -3.20
C ASP A 44 11.48 10.26 -3.59
N VAL A 45 10.35 10.49 -4.24
CA VAL A 45 9.44 9.43 -4.69
C VAL A 45 8.95 9.74 -6.10
N LYS A 46 8.46 8.70 -6.78
CA LYS A 46 7.76 8.87 -8.05
C LYS A 46 6.27 8.93 -7.78
N GLY A 47 5.65 10.05 -8.10
CA GLY A 47 4.20 10.21 -7.93
C GLY A 47 3.46 9.98 -9.24
N ILE A 48 2.37 9.24 -9.19
CA ILE A 48 1.51 8.95 -10.33
C ILE A 48 0.08 9.34 -9.99
N VAL A 49 -0.52 10.19 -10.83
CA VAL A 49 -1.94 10.53 -10.71
C VAL A 49 -2.72 9.45 -11.43
N GLY A 50 -3.56 8.73 -10.71
CA GLY A 50 -4.36 7.67 -11.29
C GLY A 50 -5.15 6.94 -10.23
N ARG A 51 -6.01 6.05 -10.71
CA ARG A 51 -6.85 5.22 -9.86
C ARG A 51 -6.16 3.88 -9.63
N ALA A 52 -5.69 3.65 -8.41
CA ALA A 52 -4.87 2.48 -8.07
C ALA A 52 -5.58 1.14 -8.23
N SER A 53 -6.91 1.14 -8.26
CA SER A 53 -7.70 -0.09 -8.46
C SER A 53 -7.79 -0.50 -9.94
N LEU A 54 -7.10 0.19 -10.84
CA LEU A 54 -7.04 -0.20 -12.25
C LEU A 54 -5.72 -0.93 -12.55
N PRO A 55 -5.78 -2.11 -13.18
CA PRO A 55 -4.57 -2.87 -13.49
C PRO A 55 -3.53 -2.09 -14.28
N SER A 56 -3.96 -1.29 -15.26
CA SER A 56 -3.04 -0.50 -16.08
C SER A 56 -2.25 0.53 -15.27
N VAL A 57 -2.87 1.09 -14.25
CA VAL A 57 -2.22 2.07 -13.38
C VAL A 57 -1.15 1.39 -12.52
N LEU A 58 -1.46 0.21 -11.98
CA LEU A 58 -0.49 -0.58 -11.23
C LEU A 58 0.66 -1.03 -12.11
N GLU A 59 0.38 -1.43 -13.34
CA GLU A 59 1.42 -1.81 -14.29
C GLU A 59 2.36 -0.64 -14.57
N ASN A 60 1.82 0.54 -14.84
CA ASN A 60 2.61 1.75 -15.07
C ASN A 60 3.45 2.14 -13.86
N ALA A 61 2.99 1.80 -12.68
CA ALA A 61 3.72 2.06 -11.44
C ALA A 61 4.85 1.05 -11.19
N GLY A 62 4.99 0.04 -12.03
CA GLY A 62 6.02 -0.96 -11.89
C GLY A 62 5.65 -2.16 -11.03
N ALA A 63 4.37 -2.51 -10.97
CA ALA A 63 3.91 -3.61 -10.12
C ALA A 63 4.60 -4.94 -10.40
N GLU A 64 4.98 -5.21 -11.65
CA GLU A 64 5.67 -6.44 -12.00
C GLU A 64 7.01 -6.63 -11.28
N LYS A 65 7.65 -5.52 -10.92
CA LYS A 65 8.96 -5.53 -10.23
C LYS A 65 8.85 -5.10 -8.78
N ALA A 66 7.63 -4.86 -8.29
CA ALA A 66 7.45 -4.42 -6.90
C ALA A 66 7.66 -5.57 -5.93
N ASP A 67 8.35 -5.27 -4.84
CA ASP A 67 8.54 -6.19 -3.73
C ASP A 67 7.40 -6.11 -2.74
N MET A 68 6.71 -4.98 -2.71
CA MET A 68 5.65 -4.71 -1.74
C MET A 68 4.66 -3.70 -2.31
N VAL A 69 3.38 -3.92 -2.02
CA VAL A 69 2.31 -2.94 -2.27
C VAL A 69 1.65 -2.61 -0.94
N ILE A 70 1.48 -1.33 -0.68
CA ILE A 70 0.85 -0.82 0.54
C ILE A 70 -0.38 0.00 0.13
N ALA A 71 -1.57 -0.55 0.39
CA ALA A 71 -2.83 0.08 0.01
C ALA A 71 -3.42 0.79 1.24
N VAL A 72 -3.33 2.12 1.25
CA VAL A 72 -3.75 2.95 2.37
C VAL A 72 -4.66 4.11 1.94
N THR A 73 -5.53 3.83 0.97
CA THR A 73 -6.57 4.79 0.58
C THR A 73 -7.63 4.87 1.69
N ARG A 74 -8.55 5.81 1.57
CA ARG A 74 -9.65 5.96 2.53
C ARG A 74 -10.73 4.89 2.39
N ASN A 75 -10.67 4.10 1.34
CA ASN A 75 -11.70 3.12 1.00
C ASN A 75 -11.17 1.70 1.18
N ASP A 76 -11.78 0.96 2.11
CA ASP A 76 -11.37 -0.41 2.42
C ASP A 76 -11.45 -1.33 1.21
N GLU A 77 -12.53 -1.23 0.44
CA GLU A 77 -12.76 -2.08 -0.74
C GLU A 77 -11.69 -1.82 -1.80
N THR A 78 -11.32 -0.56 -2.01
CA THR A 78 -10.23 -0.21 -2.92
C THR A 78 -8.92 -0.85 -2.46
N ASN A 79 -8.64 -0.80 -1.16
CA ASN A 79 -7.43 -1.39 -0.60
C ASN A 79 -7.41 -2.90 -0.82
N MET A 80 -8.55 -3.56 -0.67
CA MET A 80 -8.68 -5.00 -0.93
C MET A 80 -8.43 -5.33 -2.40
N ILE A 81 -9.03 -4.56 -3.31
CA ILE A 81 -8.86 -4.78 -4.75
C ILE A 81 -7.43 -4.57 -5.19
N VAL A 82 -6.77 -3.53 -4.68
CA VAL A 82 -5.35 -3.29 -4.99
C VAL A 82 -4.51 -4.51 -4.62
N CYS A 83 -4.71 -5.04 -3.43
CA CYS A 83 -3.96 -6.23 -2.99
C CYS A 83 -4.30 -7.47 -3.83
N GLN A 84 -5.56 -7.62 -4.22
CA GLN A 84 -5.97 -8.73 -5.08
C GLN A 84 -5.29 -8.65 -6.44
N LEU A 85 -5.30 -7.48 -7.07
CA LEU A 85 -4.66 -7.28 -8.36
C LEU A 85 -3.14 -7.47 -8.26
N ALA A 86 -2.54 -6.94 -7.21
CA ALA A 86 -1.11 -7.08 -6.99
C ALA A 86 -0.69 -8.55 -6.89
N SER A 87 -1.51 -9.36 -6.25
CA SER A 87 -1.26 -10.80 -6.12
C SER A 87 -1.56 -11.56 -7.42
N SER A 88 -2.76 -11.38 -7.96
CA SER A 88 -3.25 -12.19 -9.08
C SER A 88 -2.60 -11.87 -10.41
N LEU A 89 -2.28 -10.61 -10.66
CA LEU A 89 -1.76 -10.17 -11.95
C LEU A 89 -0.24 -9.94 -11.95
N PHE A 90 0.32 -9.53 -10.82
CA PHE A 90 1.70 -9.08 -10.78
C PHE A 90 2.59 -9.88 -9.82
N ASN A 91 2.03 -10.84 -9.10
CA ASN A 91 2.76 -11.71 -8.17
C ASN A 91 3.62 -10.93 -7.16
N VAL A 92 3.12 -9.80 -6.69
CA VAL A 92 3.83 -9.01 -5.67
C VAL A 92 3.92 -9.83 -4.38
N PRO A 93 5.14 -10.05 -3.84
CA PRO A 93 5.33 -10.95 -2.71
C PRO A 93 4.64 -10.50 -1.43
N LYS A 94 4.59 -9.20 -1.17
CA LYS A 94 4.02 -8.69 0.09
C LYS A 94 2.98 -7.62 -0.19
N LYS A 95 1.77 -7.82 0.36
CA LYS A 95 0.64 -6.91 0.22
C LYS A 95 0.17 -6.49 1.59
N ILE A 96 0.13 -5.18 1.82
CA ILE A 96 -0.29 -4.59 3.07
C ILE A 96 -1.48 -3.69 2.79
N ALA A 97 -2.51 -3.77 3.59
CA ALA A 97 -3.70 -2.95 3.40
C ALA A 97 -4.22 -2.37 4.71
N ARG A 98 -4.72 -1.15 4.62
CA ARG A 98 -5.48 -0.53 5.70
C ARG A 98 -6.93 -0.95 5.57
N ILE A 99 -7.46 -1.57 6.62
CA ILE A 99 -8.87 -1.94 6.75
C ILE A 99 -9.38 -1.31 8.03
N ARG A 100 -10.34 -0.41 7.93
CA ARG A 100 -10.85 0.34 9.07
C ARG A 100 -12.25 -0.08 9.51
N THR A 101 -13.02 -0.61 8.59
CA THR A 101 -14.40 -1.00 8.86
C THR A 101 -14.42 -2.17 9.83
N LYS A 102 -15.00 -1.97 10.99
CA LYS A 102 -15.03 -2.96 12.06
C LYS A 102 -15.60 -4.30 11.60
N ASP A 103 -16.63 -4.27 10.78
CA ASP A 103 -17.26 -5.48 10.27
C ASP A 103 -16.28 -6.38 9.52
N PHE A 104 -15.39 -5.80 8.72
CA PHE A 104 -14.37 -6.54 7.98
C PHE A 104 -13.28 -7.11 8.88
N LEU A 105 -13.15 -6.63 10.10
CA LEU A 105 -12.09 -7.02 11.03
C LEU A 105 -12.53 -8.04 12.07
N GLU A 106 -13.82 -8.37 12.13
CA GLU A 106 -14.32 -9.32 13.11
C GLU A 106 -13.74 -10.72 12.91
N GLY A 107 -13.44 -11.40 14.03
CA GLY A 107 -12.77 -12.69 14.02
C GLY A 107 -13.43 -13.77 13.17
N LYS A 108 -14.77 -13.78 13.13
CA LYS A 108 -15.51 -14.78 12.34
C LYS A 108 -15.32 -14.63 10.83
N TRP A 109 -14.88 -13.45 10.38
CA TRP A 109 -14.58 -13.19 8.97
C TRP A 109 -13.08 -13.24 8.66
N GLY A 110 -12.25 -13.59 9.64
CA GLY A 110 -10.79 -13.56 9.50
C GLY A 110 -10.23 -14.42 8.38
N LYS A 111 -10.91 -15.52 8.06
CA LYS A 111 -10.50 -16.39 6.95
C LYS A 111 -10.65 -15.75 5.57
N LEU A 112 -11.23 -14.55 5.49
CA LEU A 112 -11.29 -13.79 4.25
C LEU A 112 -9.90 -13.39 3.77
N TYR A 113 -8.96 -13.16 4.71
CA TYR A 113 -7.64 -12.63 4.40
C TYR A 113 -6.58 -13.72 4.39
N ASN A 114 -6.39 -14.34 3.24
CA ASN A 114 -5.36 -15.35 3.02
C ASN A 114 -5.04 -15.42 1.53
N LYS A 115 -4.01 -16.19 1.16
CA LYS A 115 -3.56 -16.28 -0.22
C LYS A 115 -4.61 -16.79 -1.20
N SER A 116 -5.55 -17.60 -0.71
CA SER A 116 -6.58 -18.17 -1.57
C SER A 116 -7.82 -17.30 -1.71
N ASN A 117 -8.01 -16.34 -0.83
CA ASN A 117 -9.15 -15.43 -0.84
C ASN A 117 -8.68 -14.01 -1.15
N ILE A 118 -8.78 -13.06 -0.21
CA ILE A 118 -8.22 -11.73 -0.40
C ILE A 118 -6.80 -11.73 0.15
N PRO A 119 -5.78 -11.64 -0.71
CA PRO A 119 -4.39 -11.90 -0.33
C PRO A 119 -3.71 -10.68 0.32
N ILE A 120 -4.16 -10.35 1.51
CA ILE A 120 -3.55 -9.29 2.33
C ILE A 120 -2.68 -9.98 3.37
N ASP A 121 -1.38 -9.72 3.32
CA ASP A 121 -0.42 -10.31 4.25
C ASP A 121 -0.43 -9.62 5.60
N VAL A 122 -0.64 -8.31 5.61
CA VAL A 122 -0.69 -7.52 6.84
C VAL A 122 -1.84 -6.51 6.75
N ILE A 123 -2.69 -6.52 7.75
CA ILE A 123 -3.76 -5.53 7.90
C ILE A 123 -3.31 -4.51 8.94
N ILE A 124 -3.43 -3.23 8.62
CA ILE A 124 -3.04 -2.16 9.53
C ILE A 124 -4.24 -1.32 9.93
N SER A 125 -4.33 -1.07 11.24
CA SER A 125 -5.33 -0.27 11.92
C SER A 125 -4.96 -0.24 13.42
N PRO A 126 -5.06 0.90 14.13
CA PRO A 126 -5.45 2.24 13.69
C PRO A 126 -4.34 3.01 12.96
N GLU A 127 -4.71 4.12 12.34
CA GLU A 127 -3.83 4.92 11.49
C GLU A 127 -2.56 5.44 12.17
N LEU A 128 -2.66 5.78 13.44
CA LEU A 128 -1.56 6.41 14.17
C LEU A 128 -0.32 5.53 14.34
N GLU A 129 -0.48 4.22 14.20
CA GLU A 129 0.60 3.27 14.42
C GLU A 129 1.16 2.66 13.14
N VAL A 130 0.56 2.99 11.99
CA VAL A 130 0.89 2.36 10.72
C VAL A 130 2.37 2.48 10.37
N ALA A 131 2.91 3.69 10.40
CA ALA A 131 4.30 3.91 10.02
C ALA A 131 5.28 3.16 10.94
N LYS A 132 5.01 3.14 12.24
CA LYS A 132 5.84 2.43 13.20
C LYS A 132 5.80 0.92 12.99
N SER A 133 4.61 0.38 12.74
CA SER A 133 4.44 -1.05 12.51
C SER A 133 5.17 -1.51 11.25
N LEU A 134 5.04 -0.75 10.17
CA LEU A 134 5.73 -1.05 8.92
C LEU A 134 7.23 -0.93 9.06
N TYR A 135 7.69 0.10 9.74
CA TYR A 135 9.11 0.28 10.00
C TYR A 135 9.69 -0.93 10.72
N ARG A 136 9.06 -1.36 11.80
CA ARG A 136 9.54 -2.51 12.56
C ARG A 136 9.55 -3.79 11.73
N ARG A 137 8.54 -4.00 10.89
CA ARG A 137 8.48 -5.20 10.04
C ARG A 137 9.55 -5.22 8.97
N LEU A 138 9.88 -4.05 8.41
CA LEU A 138 10.94 -3.95 7.40
C LEU A 138 12.32 -4.06 8.00
N GLU A 139 12.50 -3.64 9.25
CA GLU A 139 13.77 -3.72 9.97
C GLU A 139 14.06 -5.12 10.53
N ALA A 140 13.01 -5.88 10.84
CA ALA A 140 13.17 -7.20 11.47
C ALA A 140 13.61 -8.24 10.45
N PRO A 141 14.76 -8.90 10.66
CA PRO A 141 15.20 -9.97 9.76
C PRO A 141 14.18 -11.10 9.71
N GLY A 142 13.84 -11.53 8.51
CA GLY A 142 12.90 -12.62 8.31
C GLY A 142 11.44 -12.25 8.49
N ALA A 143 11.14 -10.98 8.70
CA ALA A 143 9.76 -10.52 8.87
C ALA A 143 9.04 -10.40 7.53
#